data_5e384179c6ffabd9b9b9f20d3f18716a
#
_entry.id   5e384179c6ffabd9b9b9f20d3f18716a
#
_cell.length_a   1.000
_cell.length_b   1.000
_cell.length_c   1.000
_cell.angle_alpha   90.00
_cell.angle_beta   90.00
_cell.angle_gamma   90.00
#
_symmetry.space_group_name_H-M   'P 1'
#
loop_
_entity.id
_entity.type
_entity.pdbx_description
1 polymer ?
#
loop_
_entity_poly.entity_id
_entity_poly.type
_entity_poly.pdbx_seq_one_letter_code
_entity_poly.pdbx_strand_id
1 'polypeptide(L)'
;IDEIGEMDPILLNKLLKVMEDKRVTFDSSYYDSTDPNVPQYIKRLFEQGAPADFVLIGATTRDPDDLSPALRSRTAEVFFEPLTQKHIQEIVRNAAAKLDVKVDVDIPAIVSDYTIEGRKATSLLVDAYGLALFRQVQSDGVAITRADLEETIRLGRLSPYVHARASQTSEVGKIFGLGVAGFLGSVIEIEAVTFPAREEAKGAIRFNETAGSMAKDSVFNAASVFRRITGQDMADYDVHVNVVGGGDIDGPSAGTAVLLAVLSSVYSCPIRQDVAVTGELSIQGKVREVGGIFEKIYGARQAGIRKVIMPAENAKDVPDDITGIEVVPVASVSEAFTHVFEGDMDFRRPNEE
;
A
#
# COMPACT_ATOMS: atom_id res chain seq x y z
N ILE A 1 5.68 7.32 -23.74
CA ILE A 1 4.42 6.54 -23.80
C ILE A 1 3.91 6.41 -22.37
N ASP A 2 2.72 6.94 -22.14
CA ASP A 2 2.00 6.79 -20.88
C ASP A 2 1.28 5.43 -20.87
N GLU A 3 1.22 4.78 -19.70
CA GLU A 3 0.64 3.45 -19.49
C GLU A 3 1.14 2.42 -20.52
N ILE A 4 2.46 2.32 -20.69
CA ILE A 4 3.07 1.38 -21.64
C ILE A 4 2.73 -0.09 -21.30
N GLY A 5 2.42 -0.40 -20.04
CA GLY A 5 1.96 -1.71 -19.59
C GLY A 5 0.59 -2.13 -20.15
N GLU A 6 -0.22 -1.15 -20.60
CA GLU A 6 -1.53 -1.39 -21.22
C GLU A 6 -1.46 -1.54 -22.75
N MET A 7 -0.28 -1.41 -23.32
CA MET A 7 -0.11 -1.49 -24.78
C MET A 7 -0.44 -2.90 -25.29
N ASP A 8 -1.13 -2.96 -26.43
CA ASP A 8 -1.38 -4.22 -27.11
C ASP A 8 -0.06 -4.99 -27.35
N PRO A 9 0.01 -6.28 -26.99
CA PRO A 9 1.25 -7.06 -27.09
C PRO A 9 1.85 -7.10 -28.51
N ILE A 10 1.02 -7.05 -29.55
CA ILE A 10 1.49 -7.06 -30.95
C ILE A 10 2.18 -5.71 -31.27
N LEU A 11 1.60 -4.62 -30.79
CA LEU A 11 2.19 -3.27 -30.97
C LEU A 11 3.47 -3.13 -30.15
N LEU A 12 3.46 -3.62 -28.90
CA LEU A 12 4.66 -3.61 -28.04
C LEU A 12 5.81 -4.38 -28.69
N ASN A 13 5.57 -5.58 -29.21
CA ASN A 13 6.59 -6.38 -29.89
C ASN A 13 7.16 -5.70 -31.14
N LYS A 14 6.29 -5.01 -31.92
CA LYS A 14 6.74 -4.20 -33.06
C LYS A 14 7.61 -3.03 -32.61
N LEU A 15 7.21 -2.33 -31.54
CA LEU A 15 7.98 -1.23 -30.96
C LEU A 15 9.36 -1.70 -30.47
N LEU A 16 9.41 -2.82 -29.75
CA LEU A 16 10.66 -3.39 -29.25
C LEU A 16 11.60 -3.80 -30.40
N LYS A 17 11.03 -4.34 -31.48
CA LYS A 17 11.80 -4.67 -32.69
C LYS A 17 12.38 -3.41 -33.34
N VAL A 18 11.61 -2.33 -33.44
CA VAL A 18 12.09 -1.06 -33.99
C VAL A 18 13.21 -0.46 -33.14
N MET A 19 13.10 -0.57 -31.80
CA MET A 19 14.17 -0.14 -30.88
C MET A 19 15.48 -0.89 -31.11
N GLU A 20 15.41 -2.18 -31.43
CA GLU A 20 16.57 -3.04 -31.65
C GLU A 20 17.18 -2.79 -33.05
N ASP A 21 16.34 -2.84 -34.10
CA ASP A 21 16.74 -2.71 -35.51
C ASP A 21 17.04 -1.26 -35.92
N LYS A 22 16.61 -0.28 -35.14
CA LYS A 22 16.63 1.16 -35.48
C LYS A 22 15.95 1.48 -36.80
N ARG A 23 14.99 0.66 -37.21
CA ARG A 23 14.26 0.77 -38.46
C ARG A 23 12.81 0.31 -38.31
N VAL A 24 11.89 1.00 -38.98
CA VAL A 24 10.51 0.55 -39.18
C VAL A 24 10.44 -0.19 -40.51
N THR A 25 10.05 -1.44 -40.49
CA THR A 25 9.77 -2.23 -41.69
C THR A 25 8.30 -2.11 -42.08
N PHE A 26 8.07 -2.02 -43.37
CA PHE A 26 6.71 -1.93 -43.91
C PHE A 26 6.38 -3.24 -44.61
N ASP A 27 5.17 -3.71 -44.42
CA ASP A 27 4.63 -4.88 -45.08
C ASP A 27 3.22 -4.53 -45.64
N SER A 28 2.99 -4.84 -46.90
CA SER A 28 1.71 -4.60 -47.55
C SER A 28 1.49 -5.61 -48.67
N SER A 29 0.35 -6.25 -48.64
CA SER A 29 -0.09 -7.16 -49.73
C SER A 29 -0.29 -6.46 -51.07
N TYR A 30 -0.36 -5.11 -51.09
CA TYR A 30 -0.50 -4.32 -52.29
C TYR A 30 0.82 -3.81 -52.89
N TYR A 31 1.96 -4.09 -52.19
CA TYR A 31 3.26 -3.67 -52.71
C TYR A 31 3.85 -4.74 -53.62
N ASP A 32 4.14 -4.32 -54.86
CA ASP A 32 4.85 -5.10 -55.87
C ASP A 32 6.20 -4.43 -56.18
N SER A 33 7.32 -5.05 -55.84
CA SER A 33 8.66 -4.54 -56.10
C SER A 33 8.98 -4.48 -57.59
N THR A 34 8.27 -5.24 -58.43
CA THR A 34 8.48 -5.33 -59.86
C THR A 34 7.69 -4.29 -60.66
N ASP A 35 6.71 -3.66 -60.06
CA ASP A 35 5.91 -2.61 -60.74
C ASP A 35 6.78 -1.38 -61.03
N PRO A 36 6.93 -1.01 -62.37
CA PRO A 36 7.70 0.14 -62.79
C PRO A 36 7.11 1.47 -62.35
N ASN A 37 5.80 1.52 -62.05
CA ASN A 37 5.09 2.72 -61.63
C ASN A 37 5.33 3.07 -60.14
N VAL A 38 5.83 2.15 -59.35
CA VAL A 38 6.15 2.41 -57.94
C VAL A 38 7.39 3.32 -57.84
N PRO A 39 7.28 4.50 -57.22
CA PRO A 39 8.41 5.40 -57.05
C PRO A 39 9.57 4.76 -56.31
N GLN A 40 10.81 5.08 -56.67
CA GLN A 40 12.00 4.45 -56.17
C GLN A 40 12.22 4.64 -54.65
N TYR A 41 11.70 5.78 -54.08
CA TYR A 41 11.75 6.00 -52.63
C TYR A 41 10.80 5.05 -51.87
N ILE A 42 9.65 4.68 -52.44
CA ILE A 42 8.72 3.70 -51.90
C ILE A 42 9.38 2.31 -51.90
N LYS A 43 10.01 1.94 -53.06
CA LYS A 43 10.72 0.65 -53.10
C LYS A 43 11.78 0.55 -52.00
N ARG A 44 12.58 1.61 -51.81
CA ARG A 44 13.59 1.65 -50.72
C ARG A 44 12.94 1.53 -49.31
N LEU A 45 11.78 2.15 -49.07
CA LEU A 45 11.06 2.05 -47.81
C LEU A 45 10.64 0.61 -47.50
N PHE A 46 10.10 -0.11 -48.49
CA PHE A 46 9.70 -1.50 -48.31
C PHE A 46 10.88 -2.46 -48.22
N GLU A 47 11.95 -2.24 -48.97
CA GLU A 47 13.14 -3.10 -48.99
C GLU A 47 14.09 -2.87 -47.80
N GLN A 48 14.24 -1.62 -47.39
CA GLN A 48 15.25 -1.23 -46.40
C GLN A 48 14.65 -0.72 -45.08
N GLY A 49 13.35 -0.49 -45.03
CA GLY A 49 12.68 0.15 -43.93
C GLY A 49 13.01 1.65 -43.79
N ALA A 50 12.23 2.36 -42.99
CA ALA A 50 12.52 3.73 -42.60
C ALA A 50 13.46 3.77 -41.37
N PRO A 51 14.49 4.64 -41.35
CA PRO A 51 15.29 4.85 -40.16
C PRO A 51 14.43 5.34 -39.00
N ALA A 52 14.60 4.77 -37.82
CA ALA A 52 13.87 5.12 -36.59
C ALA A 52 14.81 5.00 -35.39
N ASP A 53 15.61 6.03 -35.17
CA ASP A 53 16.44 6.14 -33.97
C ASP A 53 15.78 7.09 -32.98
N PHE A 54 15.35 6.55 -31.84
CA PHE A 54 14.66 7.29 -30.79
C PHE A 54 14.96 6.72 -29.41
N VAL A 55 14.75 7.54 -28.39
CA VAL A 55 14.77 7.12 -26.98
C VAL A 55 13.32 6.83 -26.55
N LEU A 56 13.08 5.64 -26.03
CA LEU A 56 11.80 5.29 -25.45
C LEU A 56 11.77 5.64 -23.96
N ILE A 57 10.81 6.43 -23.54
CA ILE A 57 10.48 6.65 -22.14
C ILE A 57 9.03 6.16 -21.97
N GLY A 58 8.87 5.13 -21.16
CA GLY A 58 7.56 4.56 -20.81
C GLY A 58 7.23 4.86 -19.36
N ALA A 59 5.96 5.11 -19.07
CA ALA A 59 5.42 5.17 -17.72
C ALA A 59 4.34 4.10 -17.56
N THR A 60 4.22 3.52 -16.38
CA THR A 60 3.19 2.53 -16.05
C THR A 60 2.91 2.54 -14.56
N THR A 61 1.69 2.13 -14.19
CA THR A 61 1.28 1.87 -12.83
C THR A 61 1.26 0.38 -12.49
N ARG A 62 1.60 -0.50 -13.43
CA ARG A 62 1.66 -1.95 -13.22
C ARG A 62 2.91 -2.35 -12.44
N ASP A 63 2.77 -3.42 -11.66
CA ASP A 63 3.91 -4.04 -11.00
C ASP A 63 4.91 -4.58 -12.03
N PRO A 64 6.21 -4.57 -11.72
CA PRO A 64 7.25 -5.08 -12.63
C PRO A 64 6.99 -6.50 -13.12
N ASP A 65 6.42 -7.36 -12.27
CA ASP A 65 6.16 -8.76 -12.62
C ASP A 65 4.98 -8.93 -13.59
N ASP A 66 4.12 -7.93 -13.70
CA ASP A 66 3.01 -7.87 -14.67
C ASP A 66 3.44 -7.29 -16.02
N LEU A 67 4.66 -6.78 -16.11
CA LEU A 67 5.21 -6.24 -17.35
C LEU A 67 5.85 -7.34 -18.21
N SER A 68 5.79 -7.14 -19.53
CA SER A 68 6.46 -8.03 -20.47
C SER A 68 7.96 -8.16 -20.15
N PRO A 69 8.50 -9.38 -19.96
CA PRO A 69 9.94 -9.58 -19.75
C PRO A 69 10.78 -9.02 -20.90
N ALA A 70 10.24 -8.99 -22.12
CA ALA A 70 10.91 -8.43 -23.27
C ALA A 70 11.06 -6.90 -23.19
N LEU A 71 10.11 -6.20 -22.61
CA LEU A 71 10.20 -4.76 -22.32
C LEU A 71 11.24 -4.51 -21.22
N ARG A 72 11.13 -5.20 -20.10
CA ARG A 72 12.03 -5.05 -18.94
C ARG A 72 13.50 -5.28 -19.30
N SER A 73 13.77 -6.30 -20.14
CA SER A 73 15.16 -6.60 -20.56
C SER A 73 15.81 -5.53 -21.45
N ARG A 74 15.04 -4.60 -22.00
CA ARG A 74 15.51 -3.56 -22.95
C ARG A 74 15.42 -2.14 -22.40
N THR A 75 14.90 -1.98 -21.17
CA THR A 75 14.71 -0.68 -20.52
C THR A 75 15.41 -0.65 -19.17
N ALA A 76 15.81 0.54 -18.73
CA ALA A 76 16.20 0.78 -17.34
C ALA A 76 14.94 1.14 -16.55
N GLU A 77 14.77 0.52 -15.40
CA GLU A 77 13.63 0.76 -14.52
C GLU A 77 13.93 1.91 -13.54
N VAL A 78 13.01 2.84 -13.41
CA VAL A 78 13.08 3.94 -12.46
C VAL A 78 11.78 3.95 -11.66
N PHE A 79 11.90 3.73 -10.36
CA PHE A 79 10.75 3.69 -9.45
C PHE A 79 10.48 5.07 -8.86
N PHE A 80 9.20 5.45 -8.83
CA PHE A 80 8.74 6.66 -8.17
C PHE A 80 8.02 6.30 -6.88
N GLU A 81 8.45 6.92 -5.80
CA GLU A 81 7.78 6.77 -4.52
C GLU A 81 6.39 7.42 -4.50
N PRO A 82 5.44 6.85 -3.72
CA PRO A 82 4.19 7.52 -3.43
C PRO A 82 4.42 8.90 -2.80
N LEU A 83 3.55 9.85 -3.13
CA LEU A 83 3.62 11.19 -2.56
C LEU A 83 3.34 11.15 -1.06
N THR A 84 4.17 11.85 -0.28
CA THR A 84 3.93 12.03 1.16
C THR A 84 2.90 13.14 1.41
N GLN A 85 2.36 13.21 2.64
CA GLN A 85 1.48 14.31 3.04
C GLN A 85 2.14 15.69 2.82
N LYS A 86 3.46 15.81 3.07
CA LYS A 86 4.22 17.04 2.81
C LYS A 86 4.21 17.41 1.34
N HIS A 87 4.42 16.44 0.45
CA HIS A 87 4.36 16.65 -1.01
C HIS A 87 2.96 17.09 -1.45
N ILE A 88 1.90 16.48 -0.93
CA ILE A 88 0.52 16.89 -1.21
C ILE A 88 0.27 18.32 -0.75
N GLN A 89 0.69 18.67 0.46
CA GLN A 89 0.54 20.04 0.98
C GLN A 89 1.27 21.06 0.09
N GLU A 90 2.46 20.72 -0.40
CA GLU A 90 3.22 21.58 -1.31
C GLU A 90 2.51 21.72 -2.67
N ILE A 91 2.00 20.61 -3.22
CA ILE A 91 1.20 20.62 -4.47
C ILE A 91 -0.02 21.55 -4.32
N VAL A 92 -0.73 21.46 -3.20
CA VAL A 92 -1.89 22.31 -2.92
C VAL A 92 -1.50 23.79 -2.84
N ARG A 93 -0.41 24.12 -2.12
CA ARG A 93 0.09 25.50 -2.06
C ARG A 93 0.49 26.03 -3.44
N ASN A 94 1.19 25.22 -4.24
CA ASN A 94 1.61 25.58 -5.58
C ASN A 94 0.40 25.73 -6.52
N ALA A 95 -0.64 24.92 -6.38
CA ALA A 95 -1.87 25.04 -7.14
C ALA A 95 -2.63 26.31 -6.76
N ALA A 96 -2.74 26.65 -5.47
CA ALA A 96 -3.35 27.89 -5.01
C ALA A 96 -2.61 29.14 -5.54
N ALA A 97 -1.28 29.11 -5.52
CA ALA A 97 -0.45 30.20 -6.09
C ALA A 97 -0.65 30.34 -7.60
N LYS A 98 -0.78 29.24 -8.36
CA LYS A 98 -1.08 29.27 -9.80
C LYS A 98 -2.47 29.82 -10.12
N LEU A 99 -3.44 29.60 -9.23
CA LEU A 99 -4.79 30.14 -9.33
C LEU A 99 -4.89 31.60 -8.87
N ASP A 100 -3.81 32.14 -8.31
CA ASP A 100 -3.76 33.47 -7.68
C ASP A 100 -4.86 33.67 -6.62
N VAL A 101 -5.07 32.66 -5.78
CA VAL A 101 -6.10 32.65 -4.73
C VAL A 101 -5.49 32.49 -3.34
N LYS A 102 -6.10 33.16 -2.36
CA LYS A 102 -5.79 32.97 -0.95
C LYS A 102 -6.48 31.70 -0.45
N VAL A 103 -5.78 30.94 0.37
CA VAL A 103 -6.33 29.75 1.03
C VAL A 103 -6.06 29.81 2.52
N ASP A 104 -6.98 29.30 3.33
CA ASP A 104 -6.76 29.16 4.77
C ASP A 104 -5.55 28.23 5.04
N VAL A 105 -4.83 28.51 6.12
CA VAL A 105 -3.53 27.88 6.44
C VAL A 105 -3.62 26.36 6.60
N ASP A 106 -4.76 25.85 7.05
CA ASP A 106 -5.01 24.44 7.31
C ASP A 106 -5.48 23.64 6.08
N ILE A 107 -5.91 24.30 5.01
CA ILE A 107 -6.39 23.63 3.77
C ILE A 107 -5.40 22.63 3.22
N PRO A 108 -4.10 22.92 3.04
CA PRO A 108 -3.16 21.93 2.53
C PRO A 108 -3.05 20.68 3.41
N ALA A 109 -3.12 20.87 4.74
CA ALA A 109 -3.09 19.74 5.68
C ALA A 109 -4.36 18.89 5.56
N ILE A 110 -5.54 19.52 5.53
CA ILE A 110 -6.81 18.80 5.36
C ILE A 110 -6.82 18.01 4.05
N VAL A 111 -6.45 18.62 2.92
CA VAL A 111 -6.40 17.91 1.63
C VAL A 111 -5.48 16.70 1.71
N SER A 112 -4.34 16.81 2.38
CA SER A 112 -3.40 15.69 2.53
C SER A 112 -3.92 14.52 3.38
N ASP A 113 -4.97 14.73 4.18
CA ASP A 113 -5.65 13.66 4.90
C ASP A 113 -6.62 12.85 3.98
N TYR A 114 -7.04 13.42 2.86
CA TYR A 114 -8.02 12.78 1.95
C TYR A 114 -7.42 12.18 0.69
N THR A 115 -6.16 12.48 0.35
CA THR A 115 -5.52 11.90 -0.83
C THR A 115 -4.00 11.95 -0.76
N ILE A 116 -3.35 10.98 -1.43
CA ILE A 116 -1.92 10.98 -1.72
C ILE A 116 -1.64 11.17 -3.22
N GLU A 117 -2.67 11.42 -4.01
CA GLU A 117 -2.58 11.65 -5.45
C GLU A 117 -2.54 13.14 -5.73
N GLY A 118 -1.48 13.64 -6.37
CA GLY A 118 -1.34 15.07 -6.70
C GLY A 118 -2.45 15.61 -7.59
N ARG A 119 -2.94 14.81 -8.56
CA ARG A 119 -4.06 15.19 -9.44
C ARG A 119 -5.34 15.38 -8.62
N LYS A 120 -5.65 14.44 -7.76
CA LYS A 120 -6.85 14.48 -6.91
C LYS A 120 -6.80 15.62 -5.89
N ALA A 121 -5.61 15.88 -5.32
CA ALA A 121 -5.39 17.02 -4.44
C ALA A 121 -5.66 18.36 -5.14
N THR A 122 -5.16 18.50 -6.36
CA THR A 122 -5.41 19.71 -7.18
C THR A 122 -6.88 19.83 -7.55
N SER A 123 -7.55 18.73 -7.96
CA SER A 123 -8.98 18.73 -8.28
C SER A 123 -9.81 19.16 -7.08
N LEU A 124 -9.52 18.63 -5.90
CA LEU A 124 -10.24 18.99 -4.66
C LEU A 124 -10.11 20.49 -4.34
N LEU A 125 -8.93 21.07 -4.55
CA LEU A 125 -8.72 22.50 -4.37
C LEU A 125 -9.52 23.32 -5.42
N VAL A 126 -9.53 22.88 -6.67
CA VAL A 126 -10.27 23.55 -7.77
C VAL A 126 -11.78 23.49 -7.52
N ASP A 127 -12.30 22.37 -7.04
CA ASP A 127 -13.71 22.22 -6.68
C ASP A 127 -14.09 23.16 -5.51
N ALA A 128 -13.24 23.24 -4.49
CA ALA A 128 -13.41 24.20 -3.39
C ALA A 128 -13.35 25.66 -3.87
N TYR A 129 -12.47 25.96 -4.82
CA TYR A 129 -12.40 27.27 -5.45
C TYR A 129 -13.70 27.62 -6.21
N GLY A 130 -14.24 26.67 -6.98
CA GLY A 130 -15.52 26.84 -7.67
C GLY A 130 -16.66 27.16 -6.70
N LEU A 131 -16.68 26.50 -5.55
CA LEU A 131 -17.68 26.75 -4.50
C LEU A 131 -17.48 28.13 -3.84
N ALA A 132 -16.26 28.50 -3.54
CA ALA A 132 -15.91 29.83 -2.99
C ALA A 132 -16.28 30.94 -3.97
N LEU A 133 -16.00 30.77 -5.27
CA LEU A 133 -16.35 31.71 -6.31
C LEU A 133 -17.87 31.91 -6.41
N PHE A 134 -18.65 30.82 -6.34
CA PHE A 134 -20.11 30.88 -6.35
C PHE A 134 -20.68 31.68 -5.15
N ARG A 135 -20.05 31.58 -3.99
CA ARG A 135 -20.50 32.26 -2.76
C ARG A 135 -20.05 33.72 -2.70
N GLN A 136 -18.92 34.05 -3.31
CA GLN A 136 -18.26 35.37 -3.19
C GLN A 136 -18.45 36.26 -4.40
N VAL A 137 -19.52 36.10 -5.17
CA VAL A 137 -19.81 36.79 -6.45
C VAL A 137 -19.69 38.35 -6.40
N GLN A 138 -19.55 38.94 -5.20
CA GLN A 138 -19.51 40.39 -5.02
C GLN A 138 -18.24 40.94 -4.33
N SER A 139 -17.19 40.12 -4.14
CA SER A 139 -15.99 40.54 -3.44
C SER A 139 -14.79 40.75 -4.38
N ASP A 140 -13.94 41.75 -4.07
CA ASP A 140 -12.65 41.98 -4.74
C ASP A 140 -11.63 40.90 -4.30
N GLY A 141 -11.68 39.75 -4.96
CA GLY A 141 -10.80 38.62 -4.74
C GLY A 141 -11.47 37.42 -4.04
N VAL A 142 -11.25 36.23 -4.57
CA VAL A 142 -11.77 34.99 -4.03
C VAL A 142 -10.76 34.39 -3.05
N ALA A 143 -11.22 34.01 -1.87
CA ALA A 143 -10.45 33.24 -0.91
C ALA A 143 -11.15 31.92 -0.65
N ILE A 144 -10.40 30.83 -0.66
CA ILE A 144 -10.90 29.49 -0.31
C ILE A 144 -10.80 29.35 1.20
N THR A 145 -11.95 29.17 1.84
CA THR A 145 -12.02 28.95 3.28
C THR A 145 -12.06 27.46 3.62
N ARG A 146 -11.74 27.16 4.86
CA ARG A 146 -11.92 25.78 5.38
C ARG A 146 -13.36 25.28 5.17
N ALA A 147 -14.37 26.13 5.37
CA ALA A 147 -15.76 25.76 5.16
C ALA A 147 -16.09 25.38 3.71
N ASP A 148 -15.47 26.03 2.72
CA ASP A 148 -15.63 25.69 1.31
C ASP A 148 -15.03 24.30 1.02
N LEU A 149 -13.86 23.99 1.58
CA LEU A 149 -13.23 22.68 1.44
C LEU A 149 -14.04 21.58 2.13
N GLU A 150 -14.50 21.79 3.37
CA GLU A 150 -15.32 20.81 4.10
C GLU A 150 -16.64 20.52 3.39
N GLU A 151 -17.27 21.55 2.81
CA GLU A 151 -18.46 21.36 1.97
C GLU A 151 -18.16 20.56 0.69
N THR A 152 -17.04 20.84 0.03
CA THR A 152 -16.58 20.09 -1.15
C THR A 152 -16.35 18.62 -0.80
N ILE A 153 -15.67 18.35 0.31
CA ILE A 153 -15.45 16.99 0.83
C ILE A 153 -16.77 16.28 1.09
N ARG A 154 -17.73 16.97 1.72
CA ARG A 154 -19.06 16.44 2.03
C ARG A 154 -19.85 16.12 0.77
N LEU A 155 -19.89 17.04 -0.19
CA LEU A 155 -20.58 16.85 -1.48
C LEU A 155 -19.97 15.72 -2.31
N GLY A 156 -18.64 15.62 -2.30
CA GLY A 156 -17.89 14.54 -2.95
C GLY A 156 -17.96 13.20 -2.21
N ARG A 157 -18.57 13.15 -1.02
CA ARG A 157 -18.62 11.95 -0.14
C ARG A 157 -17.24 11.33 0.07
N LEU A 158 -16.22 12.18 0.21
CA LEU A 158 -14.85 11.72 0.38
C LEU A 158 -14.63 11.23 1.82
N SER A 159 -13.93 10.12 1.94
CA SER A 159 -13.46 9.60 3.23
C SER A 159 -11.98 9.90 3.41
N PRO A 160 -11.50 10.14 4.64
CA PRO A 160 -10.07 10.28 4.89
C PRO A 160 -9.29 9.08 4.37
N TYR A 161 -8.11 9.33 3.79
CA TYR A 161 -7.25 8.29 3.26
C TYR A 161 -6.59 7.45 4.38
N VAL A 162 -6.20 8.11 5.47
CA VAL A 162 -5.59 7.46 6.63
C VAL A 162 -6.64 7.25 7.70
N HIS A 163 -7.14 6.02 7.86
CA HIS A 163 -8.14 5.66 8.87
C HIS A 163 -7.51 5.34 10.22
N ALA A 164 -6.36 4.64 10.22
CA ALA A 164 -5.63 4.27 11.41
C ALA A 164 -4.37 5.13 11.56
N ARG A 165 -4.11 5.62 12.77
CA ARG A 165 -2.93 6.45 13.07
C ARG A 165 -2.20 5.89 14.27
N ALA A 166 -0.86 5.97 14.22
CA ALA A 166 -0.02 5.64 15.36
C ALA A 166 -0.37 6.48 16.59
N SER A 167 -0.26 5.87 17.76
CA SER A 167 -0.43 6.50 19.07
C SER A 167 0.82 6.27 19.92
N GLN A 168 1.03 7.10 20.92
CA GLN A 168 2.09 6.91 21.92
C GLN A 168 1.61 6.07 23.12
N THR A 169 0.31 5.82 23.22
CA THR A 169 -0.28 5.08 24.32
C THR A 169 -0.40 3.62 23.91
N SER A 170 0.31 2.72 24.62
CA SER A 170 0.23 1.29 24.38
C SER A 170 -1.13 0.73 24.80
N GLU A 171 -1.63 -0.26 24.06
CA GLU A 171 -2.96 -0.83 24.24
C GLU A 171 -2.88 -2.37 24.34
N VAL A 172 -3.73 -2.97 25.18
CA VAL A 172 -3.84 -4.42 25.29
C VAL A 172 -4.75 -4.97 24.20
N GLY A 173 -4.31 -6.04 23.53
CA GLY A 173 -5.11 -6.73 22.51
C GLY A 173 -5.23 -5.99 21.18
N LYS A 174 -4.54 -4.87 21.00
CA LYS A 174 -4.60 -4.07 19.77
C LYS A 174 -3.23 -3.96 19.12
N ILE A 175 -3.18 -4.20 17.82
CA ILE A 175 -1.96 -4.11 17.00
C ILE A 175 -2.27 -3.57 15.60
N PHE A 176 -1.29 -2.96 14.98
CA PHE A 176 -1.38 -2.57 13.59
C PHE A 176 -0.75 -3.63 12.68
N GLY A 177 -1.56 -4.15 11.75
CA GLY A 177 -1.12 -4.93 10.60
C GLY A 177 -0.89 -4.02 9.37
N LEU A 178 -0.33 -4.59 8.32
CA LEU A 178 -0.08 -3.87 7.06
C LEU A 178 -0.71 -4.63 5.89
N GLY A 179 -1.48 -3.90 5.09
CA GLY A 179 -2.10 -4.38 3.86
C GLY A 179 -1.68 -3.57 2.65
N VAL A 180 -2.03 -4.08 1.46
CA VAL A 180 -1.88 -3.39 0.18
C VAL A 180 -3.22 -3.41 -0.53
N ALA A 181 -3.64 -2.27 -1.04
CA ALA A 181 -4.81 -2.12 -1.90
C ALA A 181 -4.39 -1.41 -3.18
N GLY A 182 -4.28 -2.16 -4.28
CA GLY A 182 -3.62 -1.67 -5.50
C GLY A 182 -2.15 -1.33 -5.22
N PHE A 183 -1.75 -0.09 -5.48
CA PHE A 183 -0.38 0.40 -5.25
C PHE A 183 -0.20 1.09 -3.89
N LEU A 184 -1.18 1.01 -3.02
CA LEU A 184 -1.21 1.77 -1.78
C LEU A 184 -1.12 0.84 -0.59
N GLY A 185 -0.08 1.06 0.22
CA GLY A 185 0.02 0.44 1.53
C GLY A 185 -0.96 1.09 2.51
N SER A 186 -1.55 0.28 3.35
CA SER A 186 -2.47 0.72 4.40
C SER A 186 -2.13 0.09 5.73
N VAL A 187 -2.42 0.82 6.80
CA VAL A 187 -2.37 0.31 8.17
C VAL A 187 -3.74 -0.25 8.53
N ILE A 188 -3.75 -1.46 9.02
CA ILE A 188 -4.95 -2.21 9.40
C ILE A 188 -4.94 -2.37 10.92
N GLU A 189 -5.98 -1.93 11.58
CA GLU A 189 -6.14 -2.11 13.01
C GLU A 189 -6.74 -3.49 13.30
N ILE A 190 -6.01 -4.28 14.10
CA ILE A 190 -6.40 -5.64 14.50
C ILE A 190 -6.57 -5.64 16.01
N GLU A 191 -7.75 -6.05 16.47
CA GLU A 191 -8.09 -6.16 17.88
C GLU A 191 -8.34 -7.63 18.23
N ALA A 192 -7.90 -8.03 19.42
CA ALA A 192 -8.21 -9.32 20.02
C ALA A 192 -8.71 -9.12 21.44
N VAL A 193 -9.80 -9.79 21.77
CA VAL A 193 -10.31 -9.89 23.14
C VAL A 193 -10.49 -11.35 23.49
N THR A 194 -10.01 -11.75 24.67
CA THR A 194 -10.06 -13.12 25.11
C THR A 194 -10.76 -13.23 26.47
N PHE A 195 -11.52 -14.29 26.64
CA PHE A 195 -12.20 -14.64 27.87
C PHE A 195 -11.88 -16.10 28.19
N PRO A 196 -11.83 -16.50 29.47
CA PRO A 196 -11.77 -17.92 29.81
C PRO A 196 -12.95 -18.66 29.18
N ALA A 197 -12.71 -19.83 28.60
CA ALA A 197 -13.76 -20.66 28.05
C ALA A 197 -14.76 -21.05 29.14
N ARG A 198 -16.07 -21.10 28.80
CA ARG A 198 -17.10 -21.49 29.75
C ARG A 198 -16.99 -22.93 30.20
N GLU A 199 -16.49 -23.78 29.33
CA GLU A 199 -16.18 -25.19 29.57
C GLU A 199 -14.74 -25.46 29.15
N GLU A 200 -13.99 -26.19 29.94
CA GLU A 200 -12.60 -26.51 29.70
C GLU A 200 -12.39 -27.14 28.30
N ALA A 201 -11.41 -26.65 27.57
CA ALA A 201 -11.06 -27.06 26.21
C ALA A 201 -12.19 -26.94 25.15
N LYS A 202 -13.23 -26.11 25.40
CA LYS A 202 -14.33 -25.86 24.47
C LYS A 202 -14.48 -24.38 24.05
N GLY A 203 -13.43 -23.60 24.23
CA GLY A 203 -13.39 -22.22 23.77
C GLY A 203 -13.48 -22.12 22.23
N ALA A 204 -14.07 -21.03 21.78
CA ALA A 204 -14.30 -20.79 20.37
C ALA A 204 -13.47 -19.60 19.87
N ILE A 205 -12.85 -19.74 18.70
CA ILE A 205 -12.19 -18.63 18.01
C ILE A 205 -13.17 -18.03 17.01
N ARG A 206 -13.45 -16.73 17.15
CA ARG A 206 -14.29 -15.97 16.23
C ARG A 206 -13.47 -14.91 15.54
N PHE A 207 -13.57 -14.86 14.23
CA PHE A 207 -12.95 -13.88 13.36
C PHE A 207 -14.03 -13.18 12.54
N ASN A 208 -13.79 -11.95 12.06
CA ASN A 208 -14.75 -11.25 11.20
C ASN A 208 -15.26 -12.14 10.07
N GLU A 209 -16.55 -12.12 9.80
CA GLU A 209 -17.16 -12.88 8.70
C GLU A 209 -16.64 -12.43 7.32
N THR A 210 -16.24 -11.16 7.21
CA THR A 210 -15.66 -10.54 5.99
C THR A 210 -14.22 -10.97 5.69
N ALA A 211 -13.55 -11.69 6.61
CA ALA A 211 -12.21 -12.20 6.37
C ALA A 211 -12.23 -13.38 5.40
N GLY A 212 -11.35 -13.35 4.38
CA GLY A 212 -11.17 -14.43 3.43
C GLY A 212 -10.64 -15.73 4.06
N SER A 213 -10.59 -16.81 3.28
CA SER A 213 -10.15 -18.12 3.76
C SER A 213 -8.72 -18.12 4.27
N MET A 214 -7.80 -17.43 3.60
CA MET A 214 -6.39 -17.36 4.00
C MET A 214 -6.19 -16.62 5.32
N ALA A 215 -6.98 -15.59 5.60
CA ALA A 215 -6.95 -14.90 6.88
C ALA A 215 -7.45 -15.82 8.01
N LYS A 216 -8.45 -16.68 7.75
CA LYS A 216 -8.94 -17.68 8.71
C LYS A 216 -7.91 -18.79 8.97
N ASP A 217 -7.19 -19.23 7.95
CA ASP A 217 -6.09 -20.19 8.09
C ASP A 217 -4.94 -19.63 8.96
N SER A 218 -4.71 -18.32 8.89
CA SER A 218 -3.74 -17.64 9.74
C SER A 218 -4.07 -17.75 11.24
N VAL A 219 -5.35 -17.80 11.59
CA VAL A 219 -5.81 -18.00 12.98
C VAL A 219 -5.54 -19.43 13.45
N PHE A 220 -5.71 -20.42 12.57
CA PHE A 220 -5.33 -21.81 12.89
C PHE A 220 -3.82 -21.94 13.15
N ASN A 221 -3.00 -21.30 12.31
CA ASN A 221 -1.56 -21.26 12.53
C ASN A 221 -1.21 -20.57 13.85
N ALA A 222 -1.89 -19.46 14.17
CA ALA A 222 -1.72 -18.75 15.43
C ALA A 222 -2.03 -19.63 16.65
N ALA A 223 -3.10 -20.44 16.61
CA ALA A 223 -3.44 -21.37 17.69
C ALA A 223 -2.34 -22.40 17.95
N SER A 224 -1.77 -22.95 16.86
CA SER A 224 -0.68 -23.93 16.95
C SER A 224 0.59 -23.31 17.57
N VAL A 225 0.92 -22.09 17.15
CA VAL A 225 2.11 -21.37 17.65
C VAL A 225 1.90 -20.89 19.09
N PHE A 226 0.68 -20.41 19.42
CA PHE A 226 0.29 -20.05 20.79
C PHE A 226 0.56 -21.19 21.76
N ARG A 227 0.05 -22.40 21.46
CA ARG A 227 0.28 -23.58 22.29
C ARG A 227 1.76 -23.92 22.44
N ARG A 228 2.53 -23.76 21.38
CA ARG A 228 3.98 -24.02 21.43
C ARG A 228 4.74 -23.03 22.31
N ILE A 229 4.37 -21.76 22.31
CA ILE A 229 5.04 -20.70 23.07
C ILE A 229 4.64 -20.75 24.54
N THR A 230 3.32 -20.86 24.79
CA THR A 230 2.74 -20.71 26.15
C THR A 230 2.60 -22.03 26.90
N GLY A 231 2.52 -23.15 26.17
CA GLY A 231 2.15 -24.45 26.73
C GLY A 231 0.65 -24.61 26.98
N GLN A 232 -0.16 -23.56 26.76
CA GLN A 232 -1.62 -23.58 26.98
C GLN A 232 -2.33 -23.84 25.65
N ASP A 233 -3.56 -24.37 25.72
CA ASP A 233 -4.39 -24.54 24.52
C ASP A 233 -5.26 -23.30 24.29
N MET A 234 -5.33 -22.83 23.04
CA MET A 234 -6.21 -21.72 22.71
C MET A 234 -7.69 -22.07 22.90
N ALA A 235 -8.02 -23.36 22.92
CA ALA A 235 -9.36 -23.85 23.26
C ALA A 235 -9.75 -23.61 24.74
N ASP A 236 -8.82 -23.23 25.60
CA ASP A 236 -9.12 -22.80 26.98
C ASP A 236 -9.67 -21.36 27.03
N TYR A 237 -9.76 -20.68 25.89
CA TYR A 237 -10.22 -19.31 25.75
C TYR A 237 -11.30 -19.17 24.67
N ASP A 238 -12.30 -18.32 24.94
CA ASP A 238 -13.12 -17.71 23.89
C ASP A 238 -12.34 -16.51 23.33
N VAL A 239 -11.90 -16.63 22.08
CA VAL A 239 -11.06 -15.62 21.39
C VAL A 239 -11.88 -14.92 20.32
N HIS A 240 -11.97 -13.61 20.42
CA HIS A 240 -12.60 -12.77 19.39
C HIS A 240 -11.53 -11.90 18.75
N VAL A 241 -11.32 -12.04 17.46
CA VAL A 241 -10.41 -11.21 16.66
C VAL A 241 -11.25 -10.37 15.70
N ASN A 242 -11.01 -9.08 15.72
CA ASN A 242 -11.68 -8.11 14.87
C ASN A 242 -10.67 -7.31 14.06
N VAL A 243 -10.95 -7.12 12.78
CA VAL A 243 -10.22 -6.18 11.93
C VAL A 243 -11.12 -4.95 11.75
N VAL A 244 -10.66 -3.83 12.28
CA VAL A 244 -11.43 -2.59 12.28
C VAL A 244 -11.45 -1.98 10.89
N GLY A 245 -12.62 -1.48 10.47
CA GLY A 245 -12.80 -0.83 9.16
C GLY A 245 -13.45 -1.71 8.10
N GLY A 246 -13.69 -3.01 8.37
CA GLY A 246 -14.55 -3.88 7.55
C GLY A 246 -14.09 -4.10 6.10
N GLY A 247 -12.81 -3.88 5.79
CA GLY A 247 -12.26 -4.15 4.46
C GLY A 247 -12.16 -5.64 4.17
N ASP A 248 -12.28 -6.03 2.90
CA ASP A 248 -11.95 -7.37 2.43
C ASP A 248 -10.47 -7.63 2.65
N ILE A 249 -10.14 -8.40 3.69
CA ILE A 249 -8.79 -8.82 3.98
C ILE A 249 -8.66 -10.28 3.57
N ASP A 250 -7.99 -10.49 2.46
CA ASP A 250 -7.64 -11.84 2.02
C ASP A 250 -6.13 -11.93 1.82
N GLY A 251 -5.50 -12.70 2.70
CA GLY A 251 -4.07 -12.95 2.64
C GLY A 251 -3.50 -13.41 3.98
N PRO A 252 -2.41 -14.19 3.95
CA PRO A 252 -1.79 -14.75 5.16
C PRO A 252 -0.94 -13.74 5.93
N SER A 253 -0.74 -12.52 5.40
CA SER A 253 0.24 -11.53 5.90
C SER A 253 -0.10 -10.93 7.27
N ALA A 254 -1.34 -11.10 7.75
CA ALA A 254 -1.78 -10.65 9.07
C ALA A 254 -1.55 -11.68 10.19
N GLY A 255 -1.14 -12.91 9.86
CA GLY A 255 -1.06 -14.02 10.83
C GLY A 255 -0.17 -13.73 12.03
N THR A 256 0.99 -13.12 11.80
CA THR A 256 1.90 -12.71 12.88
C THR A 256 1.26 -11.66 13.79
N ALA A 257 0.60 -10.67 13.23
CA ALA A 257 -0.08 -9.62 14.01
C ALA A 257 -1.25 -10.19 14.83
N VAL A 258 -2.06 -11.10 14.24
CA VAL A 258 -3.15 -11.78 14.95
C VAL A 258 -2.64 -12.53 16.18
N LEU A 259 -1.57 -13.32 16.05
CA LEU A 259 -0.98 -14.03 17.20
C LEU A 259 -0.53 -13.07 18.30
N LEU A 260 0.13 -11.97 17.92
CA LEU A 260 0.62 -10.98 18.90
C LEU A 260 -0.54 -10.28 19.62
N ALA A 261 -1.63 -9.96 18.93
CA ALA A 261 -2.83 -9.41 19.55
C ALA A 261 -3.47 -10.37 20.54
N VAL A 262 -3.54 -11.66 20.20
CA VAL A 262 -4.10 -12.70 21.07
C VAL A 262 -3.20 -12.89 22.31
N LEU A 263 -1.87 -12.97 22.14
CA LEU A 263 -0.94 -13.05 23.26
C LEU A 263 -1.07 -11.83 24.18
N SER A 264 -1.16 -10.63 23.60
CA SER A 264 -1.40 -9.41 24.37
C SER A 264 -2.68 -9.49 25.20
N SER A 265 -3.77 -9.95 24.60
CA SER A 265 -5.07 -10.05 25.28
C SER A 265 -5.05 -11.09 26.40
N VAL A 266 -4.52 -12.30 26.16
CA VAL A 266 -4.47 -13.38 27.16
C VAL A 266 -3.63 -12.99 28.36
N TYR A 267 -2.46 -12.35 28.11
CA TYR A 267 -1.51 -12.01 29.17
C TYR A 267 -1.61 -10.57 29.67
N SER A 268 -2.61 -9.81 29.18
CA SER A 268 -2.80 -8.39 29.51
C SER A 268 -1.56 -7.53 29.29
N CYS A 269 -0.80 -7.84 28.24
CA CYS A 269 0.46 -7.19 27.90
C CYS A 269 0.26 -6.09 26.87
N PRO A 270 0.51 -4.82 27.20
CA PRO A 270 0.28 -3.72 26.25
C PRO A 270 1.19 -3.80 25.03
N ILE A 271 0.62 -3.55 23.86
CA ILE A 271 1.32 -3.44 22.57
C ILE A 271 1.56 -1.96 22.26
N ARG A 272 2.76 -1.66 21.83
CA ARG A 272 3.15 -0.31 21.33
C ARG A 272 2.35 0.04 20.10
N GLN A 273 1.71 1.22 20.13
CA GLN A 273 0.86 1.70 19.03
C GLN A 273 1.61 2.58 18.01
N ASP A 274 2.92 2.65 18.08
CA ASP A 274 3.81 3.22 17.06
C ASP A 274 4.52 2.13 16.23
N VAL A 275 4.10 0.87 16.39
CA VAL A 275 4.66 -0.31 15.71
C VAL A 275 3.59 -0.97 14.85
N ALA A 276 3.97 -1.39 13.65
CA ALA A 276 3.13 -2.23 12.78
C ALA A 276 3.85 -3.53 12.42
N VAL A 277 3.10 -4.58 12.17
CA VAL A 277 3.63 -5.92 11.91
C VAL A 277 3.04 -6.48 10.62
N THR A 278 3.88 -7.07 9.79
CA THR A 278 3.45 -7.88 8.64
C THR A 278 4.28 -9.16 8.58
N GLY A 279 3.69 -10.22 8.10
CA GLY A 279 4.37 -11.50 7.93
C GLY A 279 3.40 -12.66 8.04
N GLU A 280 3.55 -13.64 7.13
CA GLU A 280 2.82 -14.88 7.23
C GLU A 280 3.37 -15.71 8.40
N LEU A 281 2.50 -16.21 9.24
CA LEU A 281 2.86 -17.04 10.38
C LEU A 281 2.81 -18.52 10.00
N SER A 282 3.96 -19.18 10.00
CA SER A 282 3.98 -20.65 9.85
C SER A 282 3.60 -21.34 11.16
N ILE A 283 3.07 -22.56 11.08
CA ILE A 283 2.78 -23.41 12.27
C ILE A 283 3.99 -23.69 13.13
N GLN A 284 5.20 -23.43 12.63
CA GLN A 284 6.46 -23.56 13.37
C GLN A 284 6.89 -22.26 14.08
N GLY A 285 6.08 -21.17 13.98
CA GLY A 285 6.40 -19.88 14.59
C GLY A 285 7.42 -19.06 13.79
N LYS A 286 7.71 -19.44 12.56
CA LYS A 286 8.53 -18.63 11.63
C LYS A 286 7.68 -17.56 11.00
N VAL A 287 8.27 -16.39 10.81
CA VAL A 287 7.68 -15.27 10.06
C VAL A 287 8.18 -15.36 8.63
N ARG A 288 7.26 -15.63 7.70
CA ARG A 288 7.55 -15.92 6.28
C ARG A 288 7.29 -14.70 5.41
N GLU A 289 7.95 -14.70 4.24
CA GLU A 289 7.87 -13.61 3.27
C GLU A 289 6.44 -13.30 2.82
N VAL A 290 6.21 -12.03 2.51
CA VAL A 290 4.93 -11.49 2.05
C VAL A 290 5.16 -10.48 0.93
N GLY A 291 4.15 -10.29 0.06
CA GLY A 291 4.21 -9.29 -0.99
C GLY A 291 3.98 -7.86 -0.52
N GLY A 292 4.35 -6.90 -1.37
CA GLY A 292 4.04 -5.48 -1.20
C GLY A 292 4.77 -4.81 -0.03
N ILE A 293 6.00 -5.20 0.27
CA ILE A 293 6.77 -4.64 1.39
C ILE A 293 7.01 -3.15 1.20
N PHE A 294 7.33 -2.73 -0.01
CA PHE A 294 7.55 -1.34 -0.35
C PHE A 294 6.31 -0.49 0.01
N GLU A 295 5.15 -0.86 -0.51
CA GLU A 295 3.87 -0.18 -0.27
C GLU A 295 3.51 -0.18 1.21
N LYS A 296 3.68 -1.31 1.89
CA LYS A 296 3.39 -1.49 3.32
C LYS A 296 4.22 -0.55 4.19
N ILE A 297 5.53 -0.42 3.92
CA ILE A 297 6.41 0.48 4.68
C ILE A 297 6.01 1.94 4.45
N TYR A 298 5.70 2.32 3.21
CA TYR A 298 5.26 3.68 2.91
C TYR A 298 3.89 4.00 3.54
N GLY A 299 2.93 3.08 3.49
CA GLY A 299 1.63 3.23 4.17
C GLY A 299 1.78 3.37 5.69
N ALA A 300 2.64 2.55 6.29
CA ALA A 300 2.97 2.63 7.72
C ALA A 300 3.56 4.01 8.08
N ARG A 301 4.53 4.50 7.31
CA ARG A 301 5.14 5.82 7.50
C ARG A 301 4.11 6.96 7.42
N GLN A 302 3.17 6.90 6.48
CA GLN A 302 2.11 7.89 6.34
C GLN A 302 1.14 7.89 7.52
N ALA A 303 0.86 6.73 8.11
CA ALA A 303 0.05 6.58 9.31
C ALA A 303 0.79 7.02 10.60
N GLY A 304 2.06 7.44 10.50
CA GLY A 304 2.86 7.86 11.64
C GLY A 304 3.49 6.72 12.42
N ILE A 305 3.45 5.49 11.91
CA ILE A 305 4.15 4.33 12.46
C ILE A 305 5.66 4.62 12.43
N ARG A 306 6.33 4.34 13.52
CA ARG A 306 7.77 4.55 13.68
C ARG A 306 8.59 3.31 13.42
N LYS A 307 7.99 2.13 13.59
CA LYS A 307 8.67 0.86 13.46
C LYS A 307 7.80 -0.16 12.74
N VAL A 308 8.36 -0.81 11.72
CA VAL A 308 7.73 -1.92 11.00
C VAL A 308 8.50 -3.20 11.29
N ILE A 309 7.80 -4.21 11.79
CA ILE A 309 8.31 -5.58 11.95
C ILE A 309 7.88 -6.37 10.72
N MET A 310 8.83 -7.00 10.05
CA MET A 310 8.59 -7.74 8.81
C MET A 310 9.43 -9.01 8.71
N PRO A 311 9.14 -9.92 7.77
CA PRO A 311 9.94 -11.13 7.58
C PRO A 311 11.39 -10.82 7.20
N ALA A 312 12.35 -11.54 7.77
CA ALA A 312 13.76 -11.42 7.40
C ALA A 312 14.03 -11.76 5.91
N GLU A 313 13.21 -12.65 5.34
CA GLU A 313 13.26 -13.03 3.93
C GLU A 313 12.99 -11.84 2.98
N ASN A 314 12.23 -10.84 3.45
CA ASN A 314 11.93 -9.61 2.70
C ASN A 314 12.95 -8.48 2.92
N ALA A 315 14.07 -8.70 3.60
CA ALA A 315 15.05 -7.63 3.83
C ALA A 315 15.58 -7.01 2.52
N LYS A 316 15.61 -7.78 1.44
CA LYS A 316 15.99 -7.35 0.10
C LYS A 316 14.99 -6.40 -0.58
N ASP A 317 13.73 -6.40 -0.11
CA ASP A 317 12.63 -5.62 -0.68
C ASP A 317 12.48 -4.25 0.00
N VAL A 318 13.31 -3.96 1.00
CA VAL A 318 13.33 -2.68 1.73
C VAL A 318 14.12 -1.67 0.91
N PRO A 319 13.56 -0.48 0.63
CA PRO A 319 14.30 0.59 -0.06
C PRO A 319 15.53 1.04 0.74
N ASP A 320 16.69 1.18 0.05
CA ASP A 320 17.95 1.59 0.67
C ASP A 320 17.91 3.00 1.28
N ASP A 321 17.04 3.86 0.76
CA ASP A 321 16.93 5.29 1.12
C ASP A 321 15.73 5.60 2.04
N ILE A 322 15.07 4.56 2.60
CA ILE A 322 13.93 4.77 3.50
C ILE A 322 14.32 5.58 4.72
N THR A 323 13.59 6.66 4.98
CA THR A 323 13.81 7.56 6.11
C THR A 323 12.54 7.76 6.93
N GLY A 324 12.70 8.06 8.22
CA GLY A 324 11.57 8.41 9.10
C GLY A 324 10.79 7.21 9.64
N ILE A 325 11.23 5.99 9.36
CA ILE A 325 10.67 4.75 9.89
C ILE A 325 11.79 3.71 10.08
N GLU A 326 11.74 2.98 11.17
CA GLU A 326 12.66 1.87 11.45
C GLU A 326 12.06 0.57 10.91
N VAL A 327 12.81 -0.19 10.14
CA VAL A 327 12.39 -1.48 9.62
C VAL A 327 13.19 -2.59 10.30
N VAL A 328 12.49 -3.51 10.96
CA VAL A 328 13.09 -4.61 11.73
C VAL A 328 12.73 -5.94 11.09
N PRO A 329 13.67 -6.58 10.39
CA PRO A 329 13.47 -7.93 9.87
C PRO A 329 13.57 -8.96 10.99
N VAL A 330 12.61 -9.90 11.06
CA VAL A 330 12.56 -10.99 12.03
C VAL A 330 12.35 -12.34 11.32
N ALA A 331 13.00 -13.39 11.83
CA ALA A 331 12.86 -14.74 11.31
C ALA A 331 11.78 -15.54 12.06
N SER A 332 11.47 -15.15 13.29
CA SER A 332 10.49 -15.81 14.14
C SER A 332 9.62 -14.81 14.90
N VAL A 333 8.42 -15.25 15.30
CA VAL A 333 7.52 -14.40 16.09
C VAL A 333 8.11 -14.03 17.44
N SER A 334 8.94 -14.88 18.04
CA SER A 334 9.60 -14.59 19.33
C SER A 334 10.58 -13.42 19.24
N GLU A 335 11.23 -13.22 18.10
CA GLU A 335 12.08 -12.05 17.86
C GLU A 335 11.28 -10.74 17.83
N ALA A 336 10.01 -10.80 17.42
CA ALA A 336 9.15 -9.62 17.39
C ALA A 336 8.75 -9.11 18.80
N PHE A 337 8.77 -9.96 19.83
CA PHE A 337 8.26 -9.62 21.16
C PHE A 337 8.89 -8.38 21.77
N THR A 338 10.22 -8.28 21.75
CA THR A 338 10.98 -7.15 22.31
C THR A 338 10.73 -5.83 21.60
N HIS A 339 10.22 -5.89 20.37
CA HIS A 339 9.91 -4.71 19.57
C HIS A 339 8.45 -4.26 19.68
N VAL A 340 7.55 -5.19 20.02
CA VAL A 340 6.10 -5.00 19.99
C VAL A 340 5.54 -4.72 21.38
N PHE A 341 5.95 -5.50 22.38
CA PHE A 341 5.45 -5.38 23.75
C PHE A 341 6.23 -4.35 24.58
N GLU A 342 5.57 -3.79 25.60
CA GLU A 342 6.25 -3.03 26.64
C GLU A 342 6.81 -3.98 27.70
N GLY A 343 8.14 -3.99 27.86
CA GLY A 343 8.84 -4.81 28.83
C GLY A 343 9.26 -6.19 28.31
N ASP A 344 9.93 -6.92 29.18
CA ASP A 344 10.45 -8.27 28.88
C ASP A 344 9.36 -9.30 29.22
N MET A 345 8.85 -9.99 28.23
CA MET A 345 7.67 -10.84 28.35
C MET A 345 8.04 -12.32 28.37
N ASP A 346 7.71 -13.02 29.48
CA ASP A 346 7.76 -14.48 29.56
C ASP A 346 6.35 -15.07 29.46
N PHE A 347 5.93 -15.46 28.27
CA PHE A 347 4.62 -16.06 28.01
C PHE A 347 4.47 -17.50 28.55
N ARG A 348 5.46 -18.05 29.19
CA ARG A 348 5.40 -19.39 29.79
C ARG A 348 4.74 -19.42 31.18
N ARG A 349 4.50 -18.25 31.77
CA ARG A 349 3.82 -18.12 33.07
C ARG A 349 2.54 -17.33 32.90
N PRO A 350 1.34 -17.89 33.17
CA PRO A 350 0.16 -17.07 33.32
C PRO A 350 0.36 -16.09 34.48
N ASN A 351 -0.17 -14.85 34.34
CA ASN A 351 -0.24 -13.94 35.48
C ASN A 351 -1.09 -14.61 36.56
N GLU A 352 -0.45 -15.07 37.64
CA GLU A 352 -1.13 -15.44 38.88
C GLU A 352 -1.54 -14.14 39.58
N GLU A 353 -2.76 -13.69 39.36
CA GLU A 353 -3.49 -12.76 40.23
C GLU A 353 -4.75 -13.44 40.74
#